data_b41b35dfda131ee5784250acd9c8372f
#
_entry.id   b41b35dfda131ee5784250acd9c8372f
#
_cell.length_a   1.000
_cell.length_b   1.000
_cell.length_c   1.000
_cell.angle_alpha   90.00
_cell.angle_beta   90.00
_cell.angle_gamma   90.00
#
_symmetry.space_group_name_H-M   'P 1'
#
loop_
_entity.id
_entity.type
_entity.pdbx_description
1 polymer ?
#
loop_
_entity_poly.entity_id
_entity_poly.type
_entity_poly.pdbx_seq_one_letter_code
_entity_poly.pdbx_strand_id
1 'polypeptide(L)'
;VKSKYILPLFLLVQIIFLRILRYFPDYVEGFYSNNLFLRISHFSRVAIGKIPFSVGDCIYALLILSIIGWFWKIRKTWKTDWKDHILKILSKISVFYFFFHLLWAFNYYRKPLFEKMEIKREYSDADLYVFTKRLIAKTNEIQFAITKNKNEKIVFPYTQKESFDMILNGYDNLANEYPYFKYEPLSVKKSLFSVPLTYMGFGGYLNPFTNEAQINYLLPMYNFPVTTSHEMAHQIGYASENECNFIGVLASVKNENLYYQYSGYSFALRYCLGIWKFKNEKVFDKFKKQIHPGILKNYQESQDFWKKYDTFIDEGFHFVYDNFLKSNNQKDGMESYSKFIDLMINYYKTRKL
;
A
#
# COMPACT_ATOMS: atom_id res chain seq x y z
N VAL A 1 20.04 -18.27 34.72
CA VAL A 1 19.89 -19.25 33.62
C VAL A 1 18.51 -19.14 32.96
N LYS A 2 17.45 -18.97 33.77
CA LYS A 2 16.05 -18.94 33.25
C LYS A 2 15.72 -17.70 32.40
N SER A 3 16.39 -16.57 32.60
CA SER A 3 16.09 -15.29 31.92
C SER A 3 16.32 -15.32 30.40
N LYS A 4 17.32 -16.04 29.89
CA LYS A 4 17.64 -16.09 28.47
C LYS A 4 16.60 -16.80 27.58
N TYR A 5 15.68 -17.58 28.19
CA TYR A 5 14.62 -18.28 27.48
C TYR A 5 13.28 -17.54 27.47
N ILE A 6 13.10 -16.50 28.27
CA ILE A 6 11.82 -15.80 28.44
C ILE A 6 11.35 -15.19 27.10
N LEU A 7 12.19 -14.38 26.45
CA LEU A 7 11.83 -13.74 25.17
C LEU A 7 11.63 -14.73 24.02
N PRO A 8 12.49 -15.76 23.83
CA PRO A 8 12.21 -16.82 22.85
C PRO A 8 10.88 -17.56 23.09
N LEU A 9 10.55 -17.87 24.34
CA LEU A 9 9.25 -18.48 24.67
C LEU A 9 8.09 -17.51 24.45
N PHE A 10 8.28 -16.24 24.76
CA PHE A 10 7.28 -15.21 24.50
C PHE A 10 6.96 -15.08 23.00
N LEU A 11 7.93 -15.31 22.10
CA LEU A 11 7.67 -15.36 20.65
C LEU A 11 6.63 -16.43 20.30
N LEU A 12 6.73 -17.61 20.88
CA LEU A 12 5.74 -18.67 20.67
C LEU A 12 4.35 -18.28 21.18
N VAL A 13 4.30 -17.64 22.35
CA VAL A 13 3.03 -17.13 22.90
C VAL A 13 2.40 -16.10 21.96
N GLN A 14 3.20 -15.19 21.43
CA GLN A 14 2.73 -14.19 20.44
C GLN A 14 2.16 -14.87 19.19
N ILE A 15 2.85 -15.85 18.61
CA ILE A 15 2.38 -16.59 17.44
C ILE A 15 1.05 -17.30 17.71
N ILE A 16 0.93 -17.95 18.87
CA ILE A 16 -0.32 -18.62 19.27
C ILE A 16 -1.43 -17.59 19.46
N PHE A 17 -1.14 -16.47 20.14
CA PHE A 17 -2.11 -15.40 20.34
C PHE A 17 -2.67 -14.86 19.01
N LEU A 18 -1.81 -14.61 18.02
CA LEU A 18 -2.24 -14.13 16.71
C LEU A 18 -3.10 -15.14 15.95
N ARG A 19 -2.79 -16.44 16.09
CA ARG A 19 -3.63 -17.50 15.52
C ARG A 19 -5.04 -17.54 16.12
N ILE A 20 -5.16 -17.15 17.39
CA ILE A 20 -6.46 -17.04 18.05
C ILE A 20 -7.14 -15.72 17.67
N LEU A 21 -6.39 -14.61 17.63
CA LEU A 21 -6.91 -13.26 17.37
C LEU A 21 -7.65 -13.16 16.02
N ARG A 22 -7.24 -13.91 15.02
CA ARG A 22 -7.90 -13.92 13.68
C ARG A 22 -9.37 -14.32 13.70
N TYR A 23 -9.85 -14.96 14.78
CA TYR A 23 -11.25 -15.33 14.95
C TYR A 23 -12.09 -14.24 15.65
N PHE A 24 -11.47 -13.12 15.98
CA PHE A 24 -12.11 -12.00 16.70
C PHE A 24 -11.95 -10.67 15.97
N PRO A 25 -12.32 -10.57 14.67
CA PRO A 25 -12.10 -9.36 13.87
C PRO A 25 -12.88 -8.14 14.40
N ASP A 26 -14.09 -8.34 14.92
CA ASP A 26 -14.88 -7.23 15.49
C ASP A 26 -14.21 -6.63 16.74
N TYR A 27 -13.57 -7.46 17.57
CA TYR A 27 -12.82 -6.99 18.73
C TYR A 27 -11.57 -6.20 18.29
N VAL A 28 -10.85 -6.68 17.28
CA VAL A 28 -9.71 -5.94 16.71
C VAL A 28 -10.17 -4.62 16.10
N GLU A 29 -11.25 -4.62 15.33
CA GLU A 29 -11.83 -3.42 14.73
C GLU A 29 -12.19 -2.38 15.81
N GLY A 30 -12.93 -2.77 16.84
CA GLY A 30 -13.41 -1.84 17.86
C GLY A 30 -12.34 -1.36 18.83
N PHE A 31 -11.57 -2.30 19.41
CA PHE A 31 -10.59 -1.96 20.45
C PHE A 31 -9.26 -1.44 19.88
N TYR A 32 -8.72 -2.12 18.88
CA TYR A 32 -7.40 -1.77 18.35
C TYR A 32 -7.49 -0.79 17.17
N SER A 33 -8.08 -1.19 16.05
CA SER A 33 -7.99 -0.44 14.79
C SER A 33 -8.68 0.93 14.84
N ASN A 34 -9.88 1.01 15.44
CA ASN A 34 -10.64 2.27 15.54
C ASN A 34 -10.35 3.08 16.82
N ASN A 35 -9.50 2.58 17.74
CA ASN A 35 -9.24 3.26 19.00
C ASN A 35 -7.74 3.37 19.29
N LEU A 36 -7.09 2.29 19.78
CA LEU A 36 -5.70 2.31 20.20
C LEU A 36 -4.75 2.69 19.06
N PHE A 37 -4.91 2.04 17.89
CA PHE A 37 -4.06 2.29 16.74
C PHE A 37 -4.19 3.73 16.23
N LEU A 38 -5.40 4.28 16.14
CA LEU A 38 -5.57 5.66 15.67
C LEU A 38 -4.86 6.66 16.58
N ARG A 39 -4.83 6.41 17.89
CA ARG A 39 -4.08 7.26 18.84
C ARG A 39 -2.58 7.13 18.66
N ILE A 40 -2.07 5.89 18.51
CA ILE A 40 -0.65 5.62 18.24
C ILE A 40 -0.23 6.31 16.92
N SER A 41 -1.00 6.07 15.86
CA SER A 41 -0.78 6.65 14.54
C SER A 41 -0.79 8.18 14.57
N HIS A 42 -1.80 8.78 15.19
CA HIS A 42 -1.89 10.24 15.33
C HIS A 42 -0.69 10.81 16.10
N PHE A 43 -0.34 10.22 17.24
CA PHE A 43 0.81 10.65 18.04
C PHE A 43 2.12 10.56 17.23
N SER A 44 2.36 9.45 16.54
CA SER A 44 3.55 9.27 15.71
C SER A 44 3.62 10.33 14.60
N ARG A 45 2.51 10.58 13.91
CA ARG A 45 2.43 11.58 12.84
C ARG A 45 2.60 13.01 13.34
N VAL A 46 2.08 13.35 14.52
CA VAL A 46 2.33 14.66 15.15
C VAL A 46 3.80 14.82 15.52
N ALA A 47 4.41 13.79 16.12
CA ALA A 47 5.78 13.85 16.62
C ALA A 47 6.81 13.97 15.50
N ILE A 48 6.65 13.22 14.40
CA ILE A 48 7.67 13.14 13.36
C ILE A 48 7.20 13.62 11.98
N GLY A 49 5.91 13.88 11.79
CA GLY A 49 5.36 14.31 10.49
C GLY A 49 5.99 15.58 9.93
N LYS A 50 6.38 16.53 10.80
CA LYS A 50 7.01 17.79 10.40
C LYS A 50 8.51 17.69 10.06
N ILE A 51 9.16 16.55 10.37
CA ILE A 51 10.56 16.33 10.03
C ILE A 51 10.66 16.20 8.50
N PRO A 52 11.56 16.92 7.80
CA PRO A 52 11.56 17.00 6.34
C PRO A 52 12.10 15.75 5.63
N PHE A 53 12.58 14.76 6.35
CA PHE A 53 13.11 13.49 5.82
C PHE A 53 12.49 12.28 6.54
N SER A 54 12.68 11.09 6.00
CA SER A 54 12.19 9.84 6.57
C SER A 54 12.99 9.46 7.82
N VAL A 55 12.36 9.57 8.99
CA VAL A 55 12.91 9.06 10.25
C VAL A 55 12.92 7.54 10.26
N GLY A 56 11.88 6.92 9.72
CA GLY A 56 11.76 5.47 9.62
C GLY A 56 12.89 4.84 8.80
N ASP A 57 13.23 5.45 7.65
CA ASP A 57 14.36 4.98 6.83
C ASP A 57 15.70 5.12 7.56
N CYS A 58 15.90 6.22 8.30
CA CYS A 58 17.09 6.38 9.12
C CYS A 58 17.19 5.29 10.21
N ILE A 59 16.07 4.96 10.87
CA ILE A 59 16.02 3.88 11.85
C ILE A 59 16.36 2.54 11.19
N TYR A 60 15.81 2.25 10.01
CA TYR A 60 16.12 1.01 9.28
C TYR A 60 17.59 0.96 8.85
N ALA A 61 18.16 2.05 8.37
CA ALA A 61 19.59 2.11 8.04
C ALA A 61 20.46 1.79 9.27
N LEU A 62 20.18 2.42 10.42
CA LEU A 62 20.90 2.15 11.67
C LEU A 62 20.71 0.71 12.16
N LEU A 63 19.52 0.14 12.01
CA LEU A 63 19.23 -1.24 12.35
C LEU A 63 20.03 -2.21 11.48
N ILE A 64 20.07 -1.98 10.18
CA ILE A 64 20.86 -2.78 9.22
C ILE A 64 22.34 -2.73 9.58
N LEU A 65 22.90 -1.54 9.81
CA LEU A 65 24.28 -1.37 10.22
C LEU A 65 24.58 -2.07 11.55
N SER A 66 23.66 -1.99 12.52
CA SER A 66 23.76 -2.70 13.81
C SER A 66 23.75 -4.22 13.65
N ILE A 67 22.93 -4.75 12.75
CA ILE A 67 22.87 -6.18 12.44
C ILE A 67 24.19 -6.63 11.80
N ILE A 68 24.69 -5.90 10.81
CA ILE A 68 25.97 -6.20 10.13
C ILE A 68 27.11 -6.17 11.16
N GLY A 69 27.18 -5.14 12.00
CA GLY A 69 28.20 -5.01 13.04
C GLY A 69 28.13 -6.15 14.08
N TRP A 70 26.90 -6.57 14.43
CA TRP A 70 26.69 -7.69 15.33
C TRP A 70 27.16 -9.01 14.72
N PHE A 71 26.82 -9.31 13.46
CA PHE A 71 27.30 -10.49 12.74
C PHE A 71 28.83 -10.48 12.61
N TRP A 72 29.42 -9.33 12.30
CA TRP A 72 30.88 -9.19 12.27
C TRP A 72 31.54 -9.52 13.61
N LYS A 73 30.94 -9.07 14.72
CA LYS A 73 31.44 -9.33 16.08
C LYS A 73 31.39 -10.81 16.43
N ILE A 74 30.29 -11.51 16.12
CA ILE A 74 30.10 -12.92 16.51
C ILE A 74 30.73 -13.94 15.56
N ARG A 75 31.26 -13.50 14.39
CA ARG A 75 31.77 -14.42 13.35
C ARG A 75 32.84 -15.42 13.86
N LYS A 76 33.63 -15.03 14.87
CA LYS A 76 34.66 -15.88 15.46
C LYS A 76 34.12 -16.90 16.49
N THR A 77 32.99 -16.59 17.14
CA THR A 77 32.35 -17.40 18.18
C THR A 77 31.10 -18.13 17.69
N TRP A 78 30.78 -18.02 16.39
CA TRP A 78 29.55 -18.62 15.86
C TRP A 78 29.50 -20.14 16.06
N LYS A 79 30.63 -20.84 15.87
CA LYS A 79 30.68 -22.30 16.01
C LYS A 79 30.67 -22.76 17.48
N THR A 80 31.29 -22.01 18.40
CA THR A 80 31.43 -22.38 19.80
C THR A 80 30.15 -22.04 20.61
N ASP A 81 29.55 -20.87 20.34
CA ASP A 81 28.47 -20.31 21.16
C ASP A 81 27.14 -20.23 20.38
N TRP A 82 26.95 -21.06 19.35
CA TRP A 82 25.81 -20.99 18.42
C TRP A 82 24.45 -21.00 19.12
N LYS A 83 24.28 -21.82 20.19
CA LYS A 83 23.04 -21.89 20.96
C LYS A 83 22.70 -20.54 21.60
N ASP A 84 23.68 -19.88 22.18
CA ASP A 84 23.49 -18.55 22.79
C ASP A 84 23.27 -17.48 21.73
N HIS A 85 23.89 -17.56 20.56
CA HIS A 85 23.63 -16.65 19.43
C HIS A 85 22.21 -16.83 18.90
N ILE A 86 21.72 -18.06 18.72
CA ILE A 86 20.34 -18.33 18.30
C ILE A 86 19.34 -17.79 19.34
N LEU A 87 19.55 -18.02 20.64
CA LEU A 87 18.67 -17.46 21.66
C LEU A 87 18.64 -15.94 21.65
N LYS A 88 19.77 -15.27 21.39
CA LYS A 88 19.84 -13.81 21.22
C LYS A 88 19.07 -13.34 19.97
N ILE A 89 19.19 -14.07 18.84
CA ILE A 89 18.42 -13.78 17.62
C ILE A 89 16.93 -13.90 17.91
N LEU A 90 16.48 -15.03 18.46
CA LEU A 90 15.07 -15.27 18.79
C LEU A 90 14.52 -14.23 19.78
N SER A 91 15.34 -13.79 20.73
CA SER A 91 14.97 -12.72 21.66
C SER A 91 14.75 -11.39 20.94
N LYS A 92 15.65 -11.01 20.03
CA LYS A 92 15.50 -9.78 19.22
C LYS A 92 14.29 -9.85 18.29
N ILE A 93 14.08 -11.01 17.65
CA ILE A 93 12.90 -11.25 16.81
C ILE A 93 11.64 -11.14 17.64
N SER A 94 11.61 -11.71 18.87
CA SER A 94 10.46 -11.62 19.77
C SER A 94 10.07 -10.17 20.11
N VAL A 95 11.05 -9.33 20.40
CA VAL A 95 10.83 -7.90 20.72
C VAL A 95 10.36 -7.14 19.47
N PHE A 96 11.03 -7.37 18.32
CA PHE A 96 10.64 -6.76 17.06
C PHE A 96 9.20 -7.16 16.67
N TYR A 97 8.86 -8.43 16.76
CA TYR A 97 7.57 -8.99 16.43
C TYR A 97 6.46 -8.41 17.32
N PHE A 98 6.74 -8.24 18.63
CA PHE A 98 5.82 -7.60 19.56
C PHE A 98 5.51 -6.15 19.14
N PHE A 99 6.54 -5.34 18.95
CA PHE A 99 6.34 -3.94 18.56
C PHE A 99 5.76 -3.77 17.16
N PHE A 100 6.14 -4.61 16.21
CA PHE A 100 5.56 -4.63 14.87
C PHE A 100 4.04 -4.81 14.93
N HIS A 101 3.56 -5.80 15.71
CA HIS A 101 2.12 -6.04 15.85
C HIS A 101 1.43 -4.95 16.68
N LEU A 102 2.02 -4.57 17.81
CA LEU A 102 1.43 -3.56 18.69
C LEU A 102 1.30 -2.19 17.98
N LEU A 103 2.28 -1.80 17.20
CA LEU A 103 2.31 -0.48 16.57
C LEU A 103 1.53 -0.44 15.26
N TRP A 104 1.34 -1.59 14.59
CA TRP A 104 0.66 -1.59 13.30
C TRP A 104 0.00 -2.91 12.89
N ALA A 105 0.69 -4.05 12.96
CA ALA A 105 0.29 -5.27 12.25
C ALA A 105 -0.95 -5.98 12.81
N PHE A 106 -1.44 -5.61 14.00
CA PHE A 106 -2.77 -6.06 14.43
C PHE A 106 -3.88 -5.65 13.48
N ASN A 107 -3.70 -4.61 12.66
CA ASN A 107 -4.65 -4.20 11.62
C ASN A 107 -4.89 -5.27 10.54
N TYR A 108 -4.00 -6.26 10.37
CA TYR A 108 -4.25 -7.41 9.50
C TYR A 108 -5.40 -8.30 9.95
N TYR A 109 -5.81 -8.19 11.20
CA TYR A 109 -6.85 -9.01 11.84
C TYR A 109 -8.16 -8.26 12.03
N ARG A 110 -8.27 -7.01 11.50
CA ARG A 110 -9.48 -6.19 11.59
C ARG A 110 -10.58 -6.72 10.68
N LYS A 111 -11.81 -6.21 10.90
CA LYS A 111 -12.95 -6.48 10.04
C LYS A 111 -12.68 -5.99 8.60
N PRO A 112 -12.97 -6.80 7.57
CA PRO A 112 -12.78 -6.39 6.18
C PRO A 112 -13.60 -5.14 5.82
N LEU A 113 -13.01 -4.25 5.00
CA LEU A 113 -13.63 -2.99 4.61
C LEU A 113 -14.96 -3.18 3.87
N PHE A 114 -15.07 -4.22 3.03
CA PHE A 114 -16.30 -4.50 2.28
C PHE A 114 -17.49 -4.77 3.19
N GLU A 115 -17.29 -5.43 4.34
CA GLU A 115 -18.32 -5.64 5.35
C GLU A 115 -18.72 -4.32 6.04
N LYS A 116 -17.73 -3.48 6.37
CA LYS A 116 -17.95 -2.17 6.99
C LYS A 116 -18.70 -1.19 6.08
N MET A 117 -18.47 -1.27 4.77
CA MET A 117 -19.13 -0.44 3.76
C MET A 117 -20.37 -1.09 3.17
N GLU A 118 -20.73 -2.30 3.60
CA GLU A 118 -21.85 -3.09 3.08
C GLU A 118 -21.76 -3.29 1.54
N ILE A 119 -20.55 -3.50 1.03
CA ILE A 119 -20.27 -3.70 -0.39
C ILE A 119 -20.19 -5.19 -0.67
N LYS A 120 -20.87 -5.67 -1.70
CA LYS A 120 -20.71 -7.04 -2.22
C LYS A 120 -19.36 -7.19 -2.89
N ARG A 121 -18.83 -8.42 -2.90
CA ARG A 121 -17.56 -8.73 -3.58
C ARG A 121 -17.76 -9.46 -4.90
N GLU A 122 -18.87 -10.13 -5.07
CA GLU A 122 -19.18 -10.85 -6.30
C GLU A 122 -19.60 -9.88 -7.40
N TYR A 123 -19.10 -10.11 -8.58
CA TYR A 123 -19.47 -9.41 -9.80
C TYR A 123 -19.46 -10.35 -11.01
N SER A 124 -20.28 -10.06 -12.01
CA SER A 124 -20.32 -10.78 -13.28
C SER A 124 -19.36 -10.16 -14.31
N ASP A 125 -19.07 -10.91 -15.37
CA ASP A 125 -18.31 -10.37 -16.52
C ASP A 125 -19.03 -9.20 -17.18
N ALA A 126 -20.35 -9.18 -17.16
CA ALA A 126 -21.14 -8.04 -17.63
C ALA A 126 -20.93 -6.80 -16.74
N ASP A 127 -20.87 -6.95 -15.43
CA ASP A 127 -20.57 -5.84 -14.49
C ASP A 127 -19.17 -5.28 -14.74
N LEU A 128 -18.17 -6.15 -14.89
CA LEU A 128 -16.80 -5.74 -15.22
C LEU A 128 -16.73 -5.02 -16.58
N TYR A 129 -17.46 -5.51 -17.58
CA TYR A 129 -17.50 -4.90 -18.91
C TYR A 129 -18.08 -3.48 -18.85
N VAL A 130 -19.22 -3.33 -18.19
CA VAL A 130 -19.88 -2.02 -18.02
C VAL A 130 -18.99 -1.06 -17.24
N PHE A 131 -18.38 -1.53 -16.15
CA PHE A 131 -17.49 -0.72 -15.33
C PHE A 131 -16.23 -0.28 -16.11
N THR A 132 -15.58 -1.21 -16.85
CA THR A 132 -14.42 -0.90 -17.69
C THR A 132 -14.79 0.17 -18.76
N LYS A 133 -15.94 0.05 -19.41
CA LYS A 133 -16.41 1.03 -20.39
C LYS A 133 -16.62 2.41 -19.77
N ARG A 134 -17.20 2.48 -18.58
CA ARG A 134 -17.38 3.74 -17.83
C ARG A 134 -16.03 4.37 -17.45
N LEU A 135 -15.06 3.56 -16.98
CA LEU A 135 -13.72 4.02 -16.66
C LEU A 135 -12.98 4.58 -17.88
N ILE A 136 -13.10 3.91 -19.05
CA ILE A 136 -12.53 4.42 -20.30
C ILE A 136 -13.11 5.79 -20.64
N ALA A 137 -14.43 5.93 -20.60
CA ALA A 137 -15.08 7.20 -20.91
C ALA A 137 -14.61 8.30 -19.96
N LYS A 138 -14.58 8.03 -18.64
CA LYS A 138 -14.17 9.01 -17.62
C LYS A 138 -12.69 9.37 -17.71
N THR A 139 -11.82 8.38 -17.90
CA THR A 139 -10.37 8.64 -18.02
C THR A 139 -10.06 9.44 -19.29
N ASN A 140 -10.73 9.14 -20.41
CA ASN A 140 -10.62 9.91 -21.66
C ASN A 140 -11.10 11.35 -21.48
N GLU A 141 -12.24 11.55 -20.81
CA GLU A 141 -12.81 12.87 -20.49
C GLU A 141 -11.78 13.73 -19.74
N ILE A 142 -11.21 13.19 -18.65
CA ILE A 142 -10.26 13.93 -17.82
C ILE A 142 -8.94 14.17 -18.57
N GLN A 143 -8.42 13.17 -19.29
CA GLN A 143 -7.22 13.34 -20.10
C GLN A 143 -7.40 14.48 -21.11
N PHE A 144 -8.55 14.53 -21.80
CA PHE A 144 -8.83 15.59 -22.75
C PHE A 144 -9.09 16.94 -22.07
N ALA A 145 -9.72 16.95 -20.90
CA ALA A 145 -9.94 18.18 -20.13
C ALA A 145 -8.60 18.85 -19.74
N ILE A 146 -7.58 18.04 -19.42
CA ILE A 146 -6.24 18.52 -19.05
C ILE A 146 -5.43 18.95 -20.30
N THR A 147 -5.31 18.08 -21.31
CA THR A 147 -4.35 18.27 -22.41
C THR A 147 -4.93 18.97 -23.62
N LYS A 148 -6.26 18.98 -23.79
CA LYS A 148 -7.00 19.41 -25.01
C LYS A 148 -6.58 18.63 -26.28
N ASN A 149 -5.81 17.55 -26.12
CA ASN A 149 -5.30 16.73 -27.21
C ASN A 149 -5.33 15.23 -26.83
N LYS A 150 -6.09 14.43 -27.56
CA LYS A 150 -6.23 12.98 -27.31
C LYS A 150 -4.90 12.21 -27.41
N ASN A 151 -3.94 12.74 -28.17
CA ASN A 151 -2.65 12.09 -28.42
C ASN A 151 -1.57 12.47 -27.42
N GLU A 152 -1.82 13.45 -26.55
CA GLU A 152 -0.84 13.97 -25.62
C GLU A 152 -0.94 13.25 -24.27
N LYS A 153 0.22 12.78 -23.75
CA LYS A 153 0.25 12.18 -22.42
C LYS A 153 0.09 13.26 -21.35
N ILE A 154 -0.45 12.85 -20.20
CA ILE A 154 -0.46 13.74 -19.03
C ILE A 154 0.96 13.92 -18.52
N VAL A 155 1.38 15.18 -18.42
CA VAL A 155 2.57 15.63 -17.71
C VAL A 155 2.11 16.28 -16.42
N PHE A 156 2.49 15.72 -15.29
CA PHE A 156 2.09 16.22 -13.97
C PHE A 156 2.84 17.52 -13.67
N PRO A 157 2.14 18.66 -13.48
CA PRO A 157 2.81 19.97 -13.44
C PRO A 157 3.38 20.32 -12.08
N TYR A 158 3.07 19.54 -11.05
CA TYR A 158 3.44 19.83 -9.67
C TYR A 158 4.70 19.07 -9.26
N THR A 159 5.48 19.65 -8.36
CA THR A 159 6.54 18.96 -7.66
C THR A 159 5.97 17.92 -6.71
N GLN A 160 6.78 16.96 -6.28
CA GLN A 160 6.34 15.96 -5.29
C GLN A 160 5.94 16.60 -3.95
N LYS A 161 6.58 17.72 -3.56
CA LYS A 161 6.21 18.46 -2.35
C LYS A 161 4.81 19.07 -2.48
N GLU A 162 4.56 19.79 -3.55
CA GLU A 162 3.22 20.34 -3.84
C GLU A 162 2.17 19.25 -3.93
N SER A 163 2.55 18.08 -4.50
CA SER A 163 1.65 16.92 -4.53
C SER A 163 1.29 16.42 -3.14
N PHE A 164 2.22 16.39 -2.18
CA PHE A 164 1.89 16.02 -0.81
C PHE A 164 0.96 17.03 -0.14
N ASP A 165 1.15 18.33 -0.38
CA ASP A 165 0.32 19.37 0.23
C ASP A 165 -1.14 19.32 -0.27
N MET A 166 -1.35 18.96 -1.54
CA MET A 166 -2.68 18.88 -2.16
C MET A 166 -3.44 17.58 -1.90
N ILE A 167 -2.78 16.53 -1.39
CA ILE A 167 -3.39 15.19 -1.29
C ILE A 167 -4.53 15.13 -0.27
N LEU A 168 -4.47 15.97 0.77
CA LEU A 168 -5.47 15.97 1.86
C LEU A 168 -6.88 16.29 1.37
N ASN A 169 -7.02 17.14 0.35
CA ASN A 169 -8.34 17.50 -0.21
C ASN A 169 -9.16 16.25 -0.58
N GLY A 170 -8.55 15.25 -1.21
CA GLY A 170 -9.23 14.01 -1.56
C GLY A 170 -9.66 13.19 -0.36
N TYR A 171 -8.84 13.13 0.70
CA TYR A 171 -9.19 12.46 1.95
C TYR A 171 -10.26 13.20 2.73
N ASP A 172 -10.22 14.54 2.78
CA ASP A 172 -11.25 15.35 3.43
C ASP A 172 -12.61 15.16 2.75
N ASN A 173 -12.64 15.21 1.42
CA ASN A 173 -13.88 14.95 0.65
C ASN A 173 -14.37 13.51 0.84
N LEU A 174 -13.49 12.53 0.92
CA LEU A 174 -13.86 11.14 1.22
C LEU A 174 -14.39 10.98 2.66
N ALA A 175 -13.79 11.69 3.63
CA ALA A 175 -14.22 11.66 5.03
C ALA A 175 -15.58 12.32 5.26
N ASN A 176 -16.00 13.28 4.43
CA ASN A 176 -17.34 13.86 4.47
C ASN A 176 -18.43 12.80 4.19
N GLU A 177 -18.12 11.80 3.36
CA GLU A 177 -19.06 10.69 3.08
C GLU A 177 -18.85 9.52 4.06
N TYR A 178 -17.58 9.26 4.41
CA TYR A 178 -17.17 8.16 5.30
C TYR A 178 -16.21 8.65 6.38
N PRO A 179 -16.70 9.09 7.55
CA PRO A 179 -15.86 9.72 8.60
C PRO A 179 -14.66 8.89 9.08
N TYR A 180 -14.73 7.56 8.93
CA TYR A 180 -13.64 6.66 9.31
C TYR A 180 -12.44 6.68 8.36
N PHE A 181 -12.51 7.42 7.24
CA PHE A 181 -11.36 7.72 6.38
C PHE A 181 -10.70 9.07 6.69
N LYS A 182 -11.11 9.72 7.79
CA LYS A 182 -10.45 10.98 8.19
C LYS A 182 -8.96 10.78 8.37
N TYR A 183 -8.19 11.65 7.73
CA TYR A 183 -6.73 11.60 7.74
C TYR A 183 -6.15 12.95 8.18
N GLU A 184 -5.48 12.97 9.34
CA GLU A 184 -4.72 14.11 9.88
C GLU A 184 -3.83 13.65 11.05
N PRO A 185 -2.67 14.27 11.31
CA PRO A 185 -1.94 15.19 10.44
C PRO A 185 -1.18 14.49 9.31
N LEU A 186 -0.72 15.27 8.33
CA LEU A 186 0.07 14.72 7.20
C LEU A 186 1.44 14.25 7.67
N SER A 187 1.80 13.02 7.30
CA SER A 187 3.13 12.44 7.54
C SER A 187 3.56 11.56 6.37
N VAL A 188 3.68 12.17 5.20
CA VAL A 188 4.13 11.52 3.97
C VAL A 188 5.54 11.99 3.66
N LYS A 189 6.42 11.07 3.30
CA LYS A 189 7.85 11.33 3.06
C LYS A 189 8.32 10.73 1.73
N LYS A 190 9.35 11.34 1.16
CA LYS A 190 10.15 10.66 0.13
C LYS A 190 11.02 9.62 0.80
N SER A 191 10.96 8.38 0.36
CA SER A 191 11.82 7.34 0.89
C SER A 191 13.28 7.57 0.51
N LEU A 192 14.18 7.47 1.48
CA LEU A 192 15.63 7.42 1.26
C LEU A 192 16.04 6.12 0.56
N PHE A 193 15.19 5.08 0.63
CA PHE A 193 15.38 3.79 -0.02
C PHE A 193 14.66 3.68 -1.37
N SER A 194 14.34 4.79 -2.04
CA SER A 194 13.60 4.75 -3.31
C SER A 194 14.27 3.90 -4.37
N VAL A 195 15.60 3.92 -4.47
CA VAL A 195 16.33 3.06 -5.42
C VAL A 195 16.17 1.57 -5.08
N PRO A 196 16.50 1.10 -3.85
CA PRO A 196 16.17 -0.27 -3.45
C PRO A 196 14.70 -0.65 -3.65
N LEU A 197 13.75 0.22 -3.24
CA LEU A 197 12.30 -0.02 -3.43
C LEU A 197 11.95 -0.25 -4.91
N THR A 198 12.57 0.51 -5.82
CA THR A 198 12.33 0.35 -7.26
C THR A 198 12.80 -1.02 -7.75
N TYR A 199 14.00 -1.49 -7.31
CA TYR A 199 14.48 -2.84 -7.63
C TYR A 199 13.68 -3.97 -6.97
N MET A 200 12.88 -3.66 -5.95
CA MET A 200 11.96 -4.58 -5.29
C MET A 200 10.53 -4.51 -5.84
N GLY A 201 10.26 -3.66 -6.84
CA GLY A 201 8.93 -3.49 -7.44
C GLY A 201 7.94 -2.65 -6.63
N PHE A 202 8.39 -1.90 -5.60
CA PHE A 202 7.51 -1.16 -4.70
C PHE A 202 7.41 0.33 -5.03
N GLY A 203 6.15 0.81 -5.06
CA GLY A 203 5.83 2.23 -5.22
C GLY A 203 5.95 3.05 -3.94
N GLY A 204 5.84 2.41 -2.80
CA GLY A 204 5.93 3.00 -1.48
C GLY A 204 5.84 1.92 -0.40
N TYR A 205 5.85 2.34 0.85
CA TYR A 205 5.55 1.48 1.98
C TYR A 205 5.19 2.29 3.22
N LEU A 206 4.41 1.71 4.11
CA LEU A 206 4.23 2.24 5.46
C LEU A 206 5.36 1.78 6.37
N ASN A 207 6.03 2.70 7.07
CA ASN A 207 6.92 2.30 8.16
C ASN A 207 6.10 1.99 9.43
N PRO A 208 6.05 0.74 9.90
CA PRO A 208 5.18 0.33 11.02
C PRO A 208 5.59 0.93 12.37
N PHE A 209 6.86 1.36 12.53
CA PHE A 209 7.38 1.87 13.80
C PHE A 209 7.22 3.39 13.94
N THR A 210 7.25 4.10 12.83
CA THR A 210 7.15 5.56 12.80
C THR A 210 5.81 6.05 12.26
N ASN A 211 5.02 5.15 11.68
CA ASN A 211 3.78 5.47 10.98
C ASN A 211 3.96 6.54 9.88
N GLU A 212 5.13 6.60 9.24
CA GLU A 212 5.39 7.44 8.08
C GLU A 212 5.02 6.69 6.80
N ALA A 213 4.26 7.31 5.91
CA ALA A 213 4.07 6.83 4.54
C ALA A 213 5.28 7.21 3.70
N GLN A 214 6.00 6.21 3.22
CA GLN A 214 7.24 6.37 2.45
C GLN A 214 6.95 6.19 0.98
N ILE A 215 7.15 7.24 0.17
CA ILE A 215 6.87 7.18 -1.26
C ILE A 215 8.16 7.09 -2.05
N ASN A 216 8.21 6.16 -2.98
CA ASN A 216 9.29 6.05 -3.95
C ASN A 216 9.29 7.27 -4.86
N TYR A 217 10.30 8.14 -4.72
CA TYR A 217 10.36 9.40 -5.46
C TYR A 217 10.75 9.24 -6.95
N LEU A 218 11.10 8.01 -7.38
CA LEU A 218 11.45 7.72 -8.79
C LEU A 218 10.23 7.43 -9.65
N LEU A 219 9.05 7.21 -9.05
CA LEU A 219 7.84 6.87 -9.77
C LEU A 219 7.48 7.89 -10.85
N PRO A 220 6.91 7.45 -12.01
CA PRO A 220 6.25 8.35 -12.95
C PRO A 220 5.18 9.18 -12.23
N MET A 221 5.26 10.50 -12.38
CA MET A 221 4.49 11.45 -11.58
C MET A 221 2.97 11.32 -11.71
N TYR A 222 2.45 10.81 -12.82
CA TYR A 222 1.01 10.61 -12.94
C TYR A 222 0.46 9.49 -12.04
N ASN A 223 1.31 8.55 -11.57
CA ASN A 223 0.95 7.53 -10.58
C ASN A 223 1.14 8.02 -9.13
N PHE A 224 1.89 9.10 -8.92
CA PHE A 224 2.31 9.55 -7.62
C PHE A 224 1.13 9.85 -6.66
N PRO A 225 0.03 10.51 -7.10
CA PRO A 225 -1.13 10.76 -6.23
C PRO A 225 -1.79 9.49 -5.71
N VAL A 226 -2.11 8.53 -6.59
CA VAL A 226 -2.81 7.30 -6.17
C VAL A 226 -1.92 6.42 -5.28
N THR A 227 -0.62 6.34 -5.56
CA THR A 227 0.34 5.61 -4.71
C THR A 227 0.44 6.27 -3.34
N THR A 228 0.55 7.59 -3.29
CA THR A 228 0.59 8.32 -2.02
C THR A 228 -0.69 8.10 -1.21
N SER A 229 -1.85 8.18 -1.86
CA SER A 229 -3.14 7.92 -1.20
C SER A 229 -3.25 6.48 -0.69
N HIS A 230 -2.68 5.51 -1.38
CA HIS A 230 -2.60 4.11 -0.94
C HIS A 230 -1.78 4.00 0.36
N GLU A 231 -0.58 4.58 0.43
CA GLU A 231 0.26 4.52 1.64
C GLU A 231 -0.39 5.27 2.82
N MET A 232 -1.14 6.34 2.54
CA MET A 232 -1.93 7.03 3.56
C MET A 232 -3.07 6.16 4.10
N ALA A 233 -3.65 5.27 3.29
CA ALA A 233 -4.66 4.32 3.76
C ALA A 233 -4.07 3.35 4.79
N HIS A 234 -2.84 2.92 4.63
CA HIS A 234 -2.14 2.15 5.65
C HIS A 234 -1.99 2.94 6.97
N GLN A 235 -1.72 4.24 6.92
CA GLN A 235 -1.56 5.07 8.13
C GLN A 235 -2.84 5.21 8.94
N ILE A 236 -4.02 5.07 8.32
CA ILE A 236 -5.31 5.07 9.02
C ILE A 236 -5.80 3.65 9.37
N GLY A 237 -4.90 2.65 9.29
CA GLY A 237 -5.10 1.31 9.83
C GLY A 237 -5.70 0.30 8.86
N TYR A 238 -5.71 0.57 7.56
CA TYR A 238 -6.03 -0.46 6.58
C TYR A 238 -4.76 -1.21 6.19
N ALA A 239 -4.71 -2.51 6.48
CA ALA A 239 -3.52 -3.33 6.24
C ALA A 239 -3.62 -4.17 4.96
N SER A 240 -4.84 -4.37 4.44
CA SER A 240 -5.07 -5.16 3.24
C SER A 240 -4.79 -4.35 1.97
N GLU A 241 -3.94 -4.88 1.08
CA GLU A 241 -3.50 -4.18 -0.12
C GLU A 241 -4.65 -3.83 -1.08
N ASN A 242 -5.64 -4.73 -1.21
CA ASN A 242 -6.83 -4.44 -2.00
C ASN A 242 -7.66 -3.30 -1.40
N GLU A 243 -7.75 -3.21 -0.07
CA GLU A 243 -8.47 -2.13 0.60
C GLU A 243 -7.73 -0.81 0.45
N CYS A 244 -6.40 -0.81 0.57
CA CYS A 244 -5.58 0.38 0.37
C CYS A 244 -5.60 0.87 -1.08
N ASN A 245 -5.60 -0.03 -2.07
CA ASN A 245 -5.82 0.33 -3.47
C ASN A 245 -7.19 0.96 -3.69
N PHE A 246 -8.24 0.38 -3.10
CA PHE A 246 -9.59 0.91 -3.18
C PHE A 246 -9.70 2.31 -2.55
N ILE A 247 -9.21 2.48 -1.32
CA ILE A 247 -9.20 3.79 -0.62
C ILE A 247 -8.34 4.79 -1.39
N GLY A 248 -7.17 4.39 -1.85
CA GLY A 248 -6.25 5.24 -2.62
C GLY A 248 -6.88 5.76 -3.91
N VAL A 249 -7.61 4.90 -4.63
CA VAL A 249 -8.38 5.33 -5.82
C VAL A 249 -9.51 6.27 -5.40
N LEU A 250 -10.31 5.95 -4.38
CA LEU A 250 -11.41 6.81 -3.93
C LEU A 250 -10.91 8.19 -3.49
N ALA A 251 -9.86 8.27 -2.68
CA ALA A 251 -9.29 9.54 -2.25
C ALA A 251 -8.75 10.34 -3.45
N SER A 252 -8.11 9.68 -4.42
CA SER A 252 -7.62 10.35 -5.62
C SER A 252 -8.75 10.90 -6.49
N VAL A 253 -9.83 10.14 -6.73
CA VAL A 253 -10.92 10.59 -7.60
C VAL A 253 -11.85 11.60 -6.94
N LYS A 254 -11.88 11.66 -5.60
CA LYS A 254 -12.60 12.69 -4.84
C LYS A 254 -11.80 13.99 -4.63
N ASN A 255 -10.54 14.02 -5.05
CA ASN A 255 -9.78 15.26 -5.06
C ASN A 255 -10.33 16.21 -6.15
N GLU A 256 -10.41 17.51 -5.87
CA GLU A 256 -10.89 18.52 -6.81
C GLU A 256 -9.94 18.73 -8.01
N ASN A 257 -8.68 18.38 -7.86
CA ASN A 257 -7.67 18.54 -8.88
C ASN A 257 -7.76 17.40 -9.92
N LEU A 258 -7.93 17.76 -11.19
CA LEU A 258 -8.07 16.80 -12.30
C LEU A 258 -6.88 15.85 -12.47
N TYR A 259 -5.67 16.26 -12.11
CA TYR A 259 -4.50 15.38 -12.18
C TYR A 259 -4.56 14.25 -11.15
N TYR A 260 -5.15 14.50 -9.97
CA TYR A 260 -5.42 13.47 -8.96
C TYR A 260 -6.51 12.52 -9.42
N GLN A 261 -7.60 13.07 -9.95
CA GLN A 261 -8.69 12.26 -10.53
C GLN A 261 -8.14 11.36 -11.65
N TYR A 262 -7.32 11.92 -12.55
CA TYR A 262 -6.66 11.15 -13.60
C TYR A 262 -5.82 10.00 -13.03
N SER A 263 -5.01 10.25 -12.01
CA SER A 263 -4.20 9.24 -11.35
C SER A 263 -5.04 8.08 -10.85
N GLY A 264 -6.13 8.35 -10.12
CA GLY A 264 -7.03 7.32 -9.59
C GLY A 264 -7.77 6.55 -10.68
N TYR A 265 -8.40 7.23 -11.64
CA TYR A 265 -9.15 6.55 -12.70
C TYR A 265 -8.25 5.77 -13.65
N SER A 266 -7.08 6.31 -14.02
CA SER A 266 -6.12 5.60 -14.89
C SER A 266 -5.54 4.36 -14.20
N PHE A 267 -5.32 4.42 -12.88
CA PHE A 267 -4.88 3.27 -12.09
C PHE A 267 -5.95 2.16 -12.11
N ALA A 268 -7.20 2.47 -11.78
CA ALA A 268 -8.29 1.49 -11.81
C ALA A 268 -8.51 0.91 -13.22
N LEU A 269 -8.45 1.75 -14.26
CA LEU A 269 -8.59 1.33 -15.64
C LEU A 269 -7.49 0.33 -16.04
N ARG A 270 -6.24 0.58 -15.65
CA ARG A 270 -5.11 -0.32 -15.94
C ARG A 270 -5.33 -1.72 -15.36
N TYR A 271 -5.88 -1.83 -14.15
CA TYR A 271 -6.20 -3.12 -13.53
C TYR A 271 -7.36 -3.83 -14.24
N CYS A 272 -8.43 -3.11 -14.61
CA CYS A 272 -9.53 -3.68 -15.40
C CYS A 272 -9.01 -4.21 -16.75
N LEU A 273 -8.14 -3.48 -17.43
CA LEU A 273 -7.52 -3.92 -18.68
C LEU A 273 -6.64 -5.16 -18.47
N GLY A 274 -5.91 -5.23 -17.37
CA GLY A 274 -5.14 -6.41 -16.99
C GLY A 274 -6.02 -7.64 -16.85
N ILE A 275 -7.15 -7.54 -16.14
CA ILE A 275 -8.11 -8.64 -16.00
C ILE A 275 -8.63 -9.09 -17.38
N TRP A 276 -9.03 -8.15 -18.25
CA TRP A 276 -9.51 -8.48 -19.58
C TRP A 276 -8.45 -9.14 -20.46
N LYS A 277 -7.19 -8.71 -20.36
CA LYS A 277 -6.09 -9.30 -21.12
C LYS A 277 -5.93 -10.80 -20.87
N PHE A 278 -6.11 -11.25 -19.61
CA PHE A 278 -6.06 -12.67 -19.26
C PHE A 278 -7.37 -13.39 -19.55
N LYS A 279 -8.51 -12.73 -19.35
CA LYS A 279 -9.83 -13.34 -19.43
C LYS A 279 -10.38 -13.43 -20.85
N ASN A 280 -10.19 -12.39 -21.66
CA ASN A 280 -10.67 -12.32 -23.04
C ASN A 280 -9.89 -11.25 -23.83
N GLU A 281 -8.88 -11.68 -24.57
CA GLU A 281 -8.00 -10.81 -25.35
C GLU A 281 -8.75 -10.00 -26.42
N LYS A 282 -9.80 -10.55 -27.03
CA LYS A 282 -10.63 -9.81 -28.03
C LYS A 282 -11.35 -8.63 -27.39
N VAL A 283 -11.83 -8.79 -26.17
CA VAL A 283 -12.46 -7.71 -25.40
C VAL A 283 -11.41 -6.69 -24.97
N PHE A 284 -10.24 -7.13 -24.53
CA PHE A 284 -9.11 -6.25 -24.22
C PHE A 284 -8.74 -5.36 -25.43
N ASP A 285 -8.56 -5.95 -26.62
CA ASP A 285 -8.23 -5.22 -27.84
C ASP A 285 -9.31 -4.22 -28.25
N LYS A 286 -10.59 -4.60 -28.07
CA LYS A 286 -11.72 -3.71 -28.31
C LYS A 286 -11.69 -2.51 -27.38
N PHE A 287 -11.39 -2.69 -26.09
CA PHE A 287 -11.29 -1.60 -25.12
C PHE A 287 -10.05 -0.73 -25.38
N LYS A 288 -8.89 -1.34 -25.68
CA LYS A 288 -7.66 -0.61 -25.98
C LYS A 288 -7.83 0.39 -27.11
N LYS A 289 -8.61 0.04 -28.15
CA LYS A 289 -8.92 0.93 -29.29
C LYS A 289 -9.79 2.14 -28.92
N GLN A 290 -10.49 2.11 -27.75
CA GLN A 290 -11.35 3.19 -27.27
C GLN A 290 -10.61 4.16 -26.34
N ILE A 291 -9.41 3.81 -25.88
CA ILE A 291 -8.60 4.62 -24.98
C ILE A 291 -7.82 5.65 -25.79
N HIS A 292 -7.79 6.89 -25.30
CA HIS A 292 -6.99 7.93 -25.93
C HIS A 292 -5.50 7.55 -25.97
N PRO A 293 -4.80 7.77 -27.10
CA PRO A 293 -3.38 7.44 -27.23
C PRO A 293 -2.49 8.07 -26.15
N GLY A 294 -2.86 9.25 -25.65
CA GLY A 294 -2.15 9.93 -24.57
C GLY A 294 -2.13 9.11 -23.27
N ILE A 295 -3.23 8.41 -22.93
CA ILE A 295 -3.31 7.53 -21.76
C ILE A 295 -2.41 6.31 -21.97
N LEU A 296 -2.44 5.71 -23.15
CA LEU A 296 -1.57 4.56 -23.47
C LEU A 296 -0.08 4.95 -23.41
N LYS A 297 0.28 6.20 -23.75
CA LYS A 297 1.64 6.71 -23.57
C LYS A 297 2.04 6.81 -22.10
N ASN A 298 1.14 7.21 -21.20
CA ASN A 298 1.41 7.17 -19.77
C ASN A 298 1.59 5.72 -19.26
N TYR A 299 0.77 4.77 -19.73
CA TYR A 299 0.97 3.36 -19.38
C TYR A 299 2.30 2.81 -19.89
N GLN A 300 2.71 3.19 -21.12
CA GLN A 300 4.01 2.82 -21.66
C GLN A 300 5.16 3.42 -20.83
N GLU A 301 5.06 4.67 -20.41
CA GLU A 301 6.03 5.32 -19.51
C GLU A 301 6.23 4.53 -18.20
N SER A 302 5.14 4.04 -17.60
CA SER A 302 5.23 3.18 -16.42
C SER A 302 5.84 1.81 -16.72
N GLN A 303 5.49 1.20 -17.85
CA GLN A 303 6.08 -0.08 -18.26
C GLN A 303 7.58 0.05 -18.51
N ASP A 304 7.99 1.10 -19.22
CA ASP A 304 9.41 1.38 -19.52
C ASP A 304 10.19 1.68 -18.23
N PHE A 305 9.55 2.39 -17.28
CA PHE A 305 10.14 2.64 -15.97
C PHE A 305 10.42 1.33 -15.23
N TRP A 306 9.41 0.49 -15.02
CA TRP A 306 9.57 -0.76 -14.25
C TRP A 306 10.49 -1.75 -14.96
N LYS A 307 10.44 -1.86 -16.29
CA LYS A 307 11.32 -2.74 -17.08
C LYS A 307 12.81 -2.46 -16.89
N LYS A 308 13.19 -1.21 -16.58
CA LYS A 308 14.61 -0.87 -16.28
C LYS A 308 15.12 -1.49 -14.99
N TYR A 309 14.23 -1.84 -14.08
CA TYR A 309 14.55 -2.37 -12.75
C TYR A 309 14.12 -3.83 -12.57
N ASP A 310 13.53 -4.43 -13.61
CA ASP A 310 13.13 -5.85 -13.64
C ASP A 310 14.40 -6.73 -13.63
N THR A 311 14.67 -7.38 -12.50
CA THR A 311 15.85 -8.19 -12.23
C THR A 311 15.47 -9.37 -11.32
N PHE A 312 16.39 -10.32 -11.14
CA PHE A 312 16.19 -11.43 -10.19
C PHE A 312 15.91 -10.96 -8.73
N ILE A 313 16.25 -9.72 -8.39
CA ILE A 313 15.97 -9.13 -7.08
C ILE A 313 14.45 -8.94 -6.93
N ASP A 314 13.78 -8.45 -7.96
CA ASP A 314 12.33 -8.27 -7.99
C ASP A 314 11.60 -9.60 -7.77
N GLU A 315 11.94 -10.63 -8.52
CA GLU A 315 11.35 -11.97 -8.37
C GLU A 315 11.54 -12.53 -6.95
N GLY A 316 12.75 -12.40 -6.40
CA GLY A 316 13.06 -12.85 -5.05
C GLY A 316 12.25 -12.10 -3.98
N PHE A 317 12.09 -10.79 -4.12
CA PHE A 317 11.29 -9.98 -3.21
C PHE A 317 9.80 -10.26 -3.32
N HIS A 318 9.26 -10.43 -4.52
CA HIS A 318 7.86 -10.83 -4.72
C HIS A 318 7.55 -12.14 -4.02
N PHE A 319 8.42 -13.14 -4.10
CA PHE A 319 8.26 -14.41 -3.38
C PHE A 319 8.26 -14.22 -1.85
N VAL A 320 9.22 -13.45 -1.32
CA VAL A 320 9.31 -13.19 0.13
C VAL A 320 8.09 -12.39 0.63
N TYR A 321 7.70 -11.37 -0.12
CA TYR A 321 6.58 -10.51 0.25
C TYR A 321 5.22 -11.22 0.15
N ASP A 322 5.03 -12.08 -0.84
CA ASP A 322 3.84 -12.93 -0.95
C ASP A 322 3.66 -13.82 0.29
N ASN A 323 4.76 -14.47 0.74
CA ASN A 323 4.75 -15.25 1.97
C ASN A 323 4.54 -14.40 3.23
N PHE A 324 5.08 -13.18 3.27
CA PHE A 324 4.85 -12.23 4.34
C PHE A 324 3.36 -11.86 4.44
N LEU A 325 2.71 -11.50 3.34
CA LEU A 325 1.28 -11.18 3.29
C LEU A 325 0.43 -12.37 3.74
N LYS A 326 0.69 -13.57 3.22
CA LYS A 326 -0.02 -14.81 3.60
C LYS A 326 0.15 -15.14 5.09
N SER A 327 1.33 -14.92 5.65
CA SER A 327 1.60 -15.10 7.08
C SER A 327 0.84 -14.11 7.97
N ASN A 328 0.53 -12.92 7.44
CA ASN A 328 -0.23 -11.86 8.11
C ASN A 328 -1.71 -11.82 7.70
N ASN A 329 -2.34 -12.99 7.55
CA ASN A 329 -3.78 -13.15 7.28
C ASN A 329 -4.27 -12.66 5.90
N GLN A 330 -3.37 -12.30 4.98
CA GLN A 330 -3.67 -11.95 3.60
C GLN A 330 -3.59 -13.21 2.71
N LYS A 331 -4.66 -14.01 2.70
CA LYS A 331 -4.67 -15.34 2.02
C LYS A 331 -4.29 -15.29 0.55
N ASP A 332 -4.60 -14.19 -0.12
CA ASP A 332 -4.37 -13.99 -1.54
C ASP A 332 -2.94 -13.52 -1.86
N GLY A 333 -2.14 -13.16 -0.83
CA GLY A 333 -0.77 -12.69 -1.04
C GLY A 333 -0.71 -11.51 -2.03
N MET A 334 0.18 -11.58 -3.00
CA MET A 334 0.35 -10.56 -4.04
C MET A 334 -0.86 -10.45 -5.00
N GLU A 335 -1.68 -11.49 -5.16
CA GLU A 335 -2.92 -11.41 -5.97
C GLU A 335 -3.94 -10.44 -5.36
N SER A 336 -3.85 -10.15 -4.06
CA SER A 336 -4.73 -9.20 -3.38
C SER A 336 -4.73 -7.81 -4.02
N TYR A 337 -3.61 -7.38 -4.60
CA TYR A 337 -3.48 -6.07 -5.24
C TYR A 337 -4.49 -5.83 -6.37
N SER A 338 -4.88 -6.86 -7.11
CA SER A 338 -5.87 -6.74 -8.20
C SER A 338 -7.31 -6.86 -7.72
N LYS A 339 -7.54 -7.45 -6.55
CA LYS A 339 -8.90 -7.74 -6.03
C LYS A 339 -9.67 -6.50 -5.55
N PHE A 340 -9.06 -5.31 -5.52
CA PHE A 340 -9.80 -4.08 -5.23
C PHE A 340 -10.83 -3.74 -6.32
N ILE A 341 -10.71 -4.32 -7.51
CA ILE A 341 -11.65 -4.10 -8.62
C ILE A 341 -13.04 -4.64 -8.28
N ASP A 342 -13.14 -5.71 -7.47
CA ASP A 342 -14.42 -6.21 -6.98
C ASP A 342 -15.14 -5.14 -6.13
N LEU A 343 -14.40 -4.46 -5.25
CA LEU A 343 -14.91 -3.36 -4.45
C LEU A 343 -15.33 -2.17 -5.32
N MET A 344 -14.50 -1.80 -6.30
CA MET A 344 -14.76 -0.68 -7.21
C MET A 344 -16.03 -0.92 -8.05
N ILE A 345 -16.18 -2.10 -8.64
CA ILE A 345 -17.36 -2.45 -9.44
C ILE A 345 -18.62 -2.31 -8.61
N ASN A 346 -18.65 -2.92 -7.44
CA ASN A 346 -19.85 -2.93 -6.60
C ASN A 346 -20.13 -1.56 -5.97
N TYR A 347 -19.09 -0.80 -5.59
CA TYR A 347 -19.24 0.57 -5.11
C TYR A 347 -19.85 1.50 -6.17
N TYR A 348 -19.40 1.40 -7.43
CA TYR A 348 -19.88 2.23 -8.52
C TYR A 348 -21.06 1.65 -9.30
N LYS A 349 -21.63 0.53 -8.87
CA LYS A 349 -22.80 -0.08 -9.54
C LYS A 349 -23.99 0.87 -9.57
N THR A 350 -24.18 1.61 -8.50
CA THR A 350 -25.29 2.58 -8.33
C THR A 350 -24.83 4.04 -8.28
N ARG A 351 -23.51 4.30 -8.31
CA ARG A 351 -22.93 5.63 -8.20
C ARG A 351 -22.35 6.10 -9.54
N LYS A 352 -22.27 7.41 -9.72
CA LYS A 352 -21.54 8.01 -10.85
C LYS A 352 -20.02 7.92 -10.60
N LEU A 353 -19.24 7.79 -11.70
CA LEU A 353 -17.78 7.96 -11.67
C LEU A 353 -17.43 9.44 -11.66
#